data_87d1cad496a21ba57c39dc3f12762a7c
#
_entry.id   87d1cad496a21ba57c39dc3f12762a7c
#
_cell.length_a   1.000
_cell.length_b   1.000
_cell.length_c   1.000
_cell.angle_alpha   90.00
_cell.angle_beta   90.00
_cell.angle_gamma   90.00
#
_symmetry.space_group_name_H-M   'P 1'
#
loop_
_entity.id
_entity.type
_entity.pdbx_description
1 polymer ?
#
loop_
_entity_poly.entity_id
_entity_poly.type
_entity_poly.pdbx_seq_one_letter_code
_entity_poly.pdbx_strand_id
1 'polypeptide(L)'
;MHKIFSKNNLIFFVFGAFIFMMIVLQFFVSSENATKVNLSQTFEPISWLHLLGTDDYGRDLFTRIIIGARSTLFVTVLTLIAIVVIGVTLGLFAGYKKGWIERLVLRFIDVGLSIPEFIIMIALASFFQPSLWNLVISITVIKWMNYTRLTRSIVNSEMNKPYIKMAQLFHVPTRTILIRHLTPKIIPAIIVVMVVDFGKIILYISSLSFIGLGAQPPTPEWGAMLQQGRDFISFHPIMLIAPASVIAITILIFNLTGDALRDRLLKQRGEYYESH
;
A
#
# COMPACT_ATOMS: atom_id res chain seq x y z
N MET A 1 22.33 0.53 -31.25
CA MET A 1 21.04 1.12 -30.81
C MET A 1 20.11 0.11 -30.08
N HIS A 2 20.62 -0.94 -29.39
CA HIS A 2 19.77 -2.00 -28.81
C HIS A 2 19.81 -2.09 -27.26
N LYS A 3 20.14 -1.00 -26.54
CA LYS A 3 20.23 -0.99 -25.06
C LYS A 3 19.12 -0.20 -24.32
N ILE A 4 18.05 0.23 -25.00
CA ILE A 4 17.07 1.17 -24.41
C ILE A 4 15.95 0.45 -23.64
N PHE A 5 15.68 -0.82 -23.92
CA PHE A 5 14.62 -1.57 -23.18
C PHE A 5 15.21 -2.73 -22.38
N SER A 6 15.89 -2.43 -21.30
CA SER A 6 16.01 -3.40 -20.21
C SER A 6 14.59 -3.74 -19.71
N LYS A 7 14.30 -5.02 -19.42
CA LYS A 7 13.02 -5.48 -18.87
C LYS A 7 12.50 -4.58 -17.74
N ASN A 8 13.40 -4.08 -16.90
CA ASN A 8 13.08 -3.19 -15.80
C ASN A 8 12.62 -1.80 -16.26
N ASN A 9 13.19 -1.26 -17.33
CA ASN A 9 12.76 0.05 -17.85
C ASN A 9 11.35 -0.01 -18.44
N LEU A 10 10.97 -1.13 -19.07
CA LEU A 10 9.61 -1.35 -19.56
C LEU A 10 8.60 -1.38 -18.40
N ILE A 11 8.94 -2.06 -17.29
CA ILE A 11 8.09 -2.12 -16.09
C ILE A 11 7.87 -0.72 -15.51
N PHE A 12 8.93 0.09 -15.36
CA PHE A 12 8.80 1.47 -14.88
C PHE A 12 7.98 2.36 -15.83
N PHE A 13 8.10 2.15 -17.13
CA PHE A 13 7.29 2.86 -18.11
C PHE A 13 5.80 2.48 -17.99
N VAL A 14 5.48 1.19 -17.90
CA VAL A 14 4.10 0.69 -17.69
C VAL A 14 3.52 1.24 -16.39
N PHE A 15 4.30 1.24 -15.31
CA PHE A 15 3.89 1.83 -14.03
C PHE A 15 3.57 3.32 -14.16
N GLY A 16 4.48 4.09 -14.78
CA GLY A 16 4.27 5.53 -14.99
C GLY A 16 3.04 5.81 -15.88
N ALA A 17 2.88 5.04 -16.96
CA ALA A 17 1.72 5.14 -17.85
C ALA A 17 0.40 4.81 -17.13
N PHE A 18 0.39 3.79 -16.27
CA PHE A 18 -0.77 3.42 -15.47
C PHE A 18 -1.17 4.52 -14.48
N ILE A 19 -0.22 5.05 -13.72
CA ILE A 19 -0.47 6.16 -12.78
C ILE A 19 -0.97 7.40 -13.54
N PHE A 20 -0.31 7.75 -14.65
CA PHE A 20 -0.71 8.87 -15.50
C PHE A 20 -2.14 8.69 -16.03
N MET A 21 -2.47 7.51 -16.54
CA MET A 21 -3.81 7.17 -17.01
C MET A 21 -4.85 7.32 -15.88
N MET A 22 -4.57 6.80 -14.69
CA MET A 22 -5.48 6.91 -13.53
C MET A 22 -5.71 8.36 -13.13
N ILE A 23 -4.67 9.23 -13.19
CA ILE A 23 -4.81 10.66 -12.89
C ILE A 23 -5.61 11.36 -13.98
N VAL A 24 -5.30 11.12 -15.24
CA VAL A 24 -5.97 11.79 -16.38
C VAL A 24 -7.45 11.45 -16.44
N LEU A 25 -7.81 10.17 -16.25
CA LEU A 25 -9.22 9.74 -16.27
C LEU A 25 -10.06 10.46 -15.19
N GLN A 26 -9.48 10.85 -14.07
CA GLN A 26 -10.20 11.59 -13.03
C GLN A 26 -10.63 13.00 -13.43
N PHE A 27 -9.98 13.62 -14.43
CA PHE A 27 -10.38 14.91 -14.95
C PHE A 27 -11.60 14.85 -15.87
N PHE A 28 -11.86 13.68 -16.46
CA PHE A 28 -13.00 13.47 -17.37
C PHE A 28 -14.26 12.98 -16.67
N VAL A 29 -14.19 12.70 -15.36
CA VAL A 29 -15.28 12.07 -14.61
C VAL A 29 -15.68 12.92 -13.42
N SER A 30 -16.99 13.20 -13.28
CA SER A 30 -17.52 13.95 -12.14
C SER A 30 -17.81 13.02 -10.95
N SER A 31 -17.41 13.44 -9.75
CA SER A 31 -17.76 12.73 -8.51
C SER A 31 -19.29 12.68 -8.28
N GLU A 32 -20.04 13.68 -8.75
CA GLU A 32 -21.50 13.71 -8.68
C GLU A 32 -22.12 12.55 -9.47
N ASN A 33 -21.64 12.30 -10.69
CA ASN A 33 -22.14 11.21 -11.53
C ASN A 33 -21.87 9.82 -10.95
N ALA A 34 -20.81 9.68 -10.13
CA ALA A 34 -20.50 8.43 -9.45
C ALA A 34 -21.47 8.07 -8.32
N THR A 35 -22.19 9.05 -7.79
CA THR A 35 -23.08 8.88 -6.63
C THR A 35 -24.56 9.15 -6.95
N LYS A 36 -24.85 9.77 -8.10
CA LYS A 36 -26.21 10.11 -8.51
C LYS A 36 -27.02 8.84 -8.82
N VAL A 37 -28.08 8.63 -8.04
CA VAL A 37 -29.01 7.52 -8.21
C VAL A 37 -29.98 7.82 -9.35
N ASN A 38 -30.17 6.85 -10.27
CA ASN A 38 -31.16 6.89 -11.34
C ASN A 38 -31.83 5.52 -11.50
N LEU A 39 -32.88 5.29 -10.75
CA LEU A 39 -33.56 3.99 -10.72
C LEU A 39 -34.20 3.57 -12.06
N SER A 40 -34.37 4.50 -12.99
CA SER A 40 -34.85 4.15 -14.35
C SER A 40 -33.80 3.50 -15.23
N GLN A 41 -32.53 3.60 -14.83
CA GLN A 41 -31.37 3.06 -15.57
C GLN A 41 -30.64 1.95 -14.80
N THR A 42 -31.33 1.24 -13.90
CA THR A 42 -30.75 0.11 -13.16
C THR A 42 -30.38 -1.02 -14.10
N PHE A 43 -29.17 -1.56 -13.93
CA PHE A 43 -28.66 -2.71 -14.68
C PHE A 43 -28.65 -2.52 -16.21
N GLU A 44 -28.48 -1.29 -16.68
CA GLU A 44 -28.29 -1.07 -18.12
C GLU A 44 -27.02 -1.80 -18.62
N PRO A 45 -27.10 -2.43 -19.81
CA PRO A 45 -25.97 -3.14 -20.38
C PRO A 45 -24.86 -2.18 -20.82
N ILE A 46 -23.71 -2.75 -21.19
CA ILE A 46 -22.58 -2.04 -21.77
C ILE A 46 -23.04 -1.29 -23.03
N SER A 47 -22.79 0.02 -23.05
CA SER A 47 -23.14 0.93 -24.14
C SER A 47 -22.09 2.05 -24.27
N TRP A 48 -22.19 2.85 -25.34
CA TRP A 48 -21.33 4.02 -25.49
C TRP A 48 -21.54 5.09 -24.40
N LEU A 49 -22.73 5.12 -23.80
CA LEU A 49 -23.05 6.01 -22.68
C LEU A 49 -22.56 5.44 -21.35
N HIS A 50 -22.62 4.11 -21.20
CA HIS A 50 -22.21 3.38 -19.99
C HIS A 50 -21.23 2.26 -20.38
N LEU A 51 -19.92 2.60 -20.41
CA LEU A 51 -18.86 1.71 -20.91
C LEU A 51 -18.77 0.36 -20.17
N LEU A 52 -19.19 0.29 -18.91
CA LEU A 52 -19.26 -0.94 -18.11
C LEU A 52 -20.70 -1.24 -17.64
N GLY A 53 -21.69 -0.53 -18.20
CA GLY A 53 -23.07 -0.61 -17.74
C GLY A 53 -23.31 0.16 -16.43
N THR A 54 -24.48 -0.05 -15.83
CA THR A 54 -24.88 0.60 -14.57
C THR A 54 -25.10 -0.41 -13.46
N ASP A 55 -25.06 0.06 -12.23
CA ASP A 55 -25.28 -0.76 -11.03
C ASP A 55 -26.77 -0.85 -10.63
N ASP A 56 -27.04 -1.44 -9.47
CA ASP A 56 -28.36 -1.63 -8.86
C ASP A 56 -29.10 -0.32 -8.50
N TYR A 57 -28.37 0.80 -8.48
CA TYR A 57 -28.93 2.14 -8.30
C TYR A 57 -28.92 2.97 -9.60
N GLY A 58 -28.61 2.37 -10.75
CA GLY A 58 -28.49 3.07 -12.04
C GLY A 58 -27.32 4.03 -12.13
N ARG A 59 -26.26 3.80 -11.33
CA ARG A 59 -25.03 4.60 -11.35
C ARG A 59 -24.04 3.98 -12.32
N ASP A 60 -23.32 4.80 -13.10
CA ASP A 60 -22.35 4.34 -14.07
C ASP A 60 -21.15 3.64 -13.44
N LEU A 61 -20.93 2.36 -13.76
CA LEU A 61 -19.87 1.53 -13.17
C LEU A 61 -18.48 2.03 -13.53
N PHE A 62 -18.25 2.49 -14.76
CA PHE A 62 -16.95 3.02 -15.17
C PHE A 62 -16.57 4.25 -14.36
N THR A 63 -17.50 5.21 -14.25
CA THR A 63 -17.35 6.41 -13.44
C THR A 63 -17.05 6.06 -11.99
N ARG A 64 -17.77 5.11 -11.41
CA ARG A 64 -17.55 4.65 -10.02
C ARG A 64 -16.19 4.01 -9.82
N ILE A 65 -15.67 3.24 -10.77
CA ILE A 65 -14.33 2.66 -10.71
C ILE A 65 -13.26 3.75 -10.70
N ILE A 66 -13.39 4.75 -11.58
CA ILE A 66 -12.40 5.84 -11.66
C ILE A 66 -12.42 6.70 -10.41
N ILE A 67 -13.59 7.08 -9.90
CA ILE A 67 -13.70 7.85 -8.65
C ILE A 67 -13.31 6.99 -7.43
N GLY A 68 -13.68 5.69 -7.43
CA GLY A 68 -13.29 4.72 -6.41
C GLY A 68 -11.78 4.54 -6.29
N ALA A 69 -11.04 4.67 -7.40
CA ALA A 69 -9.59 4.68 -7.40
C ALA A 69 -9.03 5.76 -6.46
N ARG A 70 -9.63 6.96 -6.47
CA ARG A 70 -9.20 8.08 -5.59
C ARG A 70 -9.32 7.68 -4.13
N SER A 71 -10.45 7.11 -3.71
CA SER A 71 -10.69 6.68 -2.33
C SER A 71 -9.73 5.55 -1.93
N THR A 72 -9.65 4.49 -2.74
CA THR A 72 -8.81 3.31 -2.45
C THR A 72 -7.32 3.68 -2.41
N LEU A 73 -6.81 4.40 -3.41
CA LEU A 73 -5.39 4.77 -3.48
C LEU A 73 -5.01 5.78 -2.39
N PHE A 74 -5.86 6.76 -2.09
CA PHE A 74 -5.62 7.73 -1.03
C PHE A 74 -5.49 7.04 0.34
N VAL A 75 -6.44 6.16 0.67
CA VAL A 75 -6.42 5.40 1.94
C VAL A 75 -5.20 4.48 2.00
N THR A 76 -4.81 3.86 0.88
CA THR A 76 -3.62 3.02 0.79
C THR A 76 -2.34 3.81 1.07
N VAL A 77 -2.17 4.98 0.42
CA VAL A 77 -1.01 5.87 0.64
C VAL A 77 -0.95 6.33 2.09
N LEU A 78 -2.07 6.78 2.64
CA LEU A 78 -2.14 7.25 4.02
C LEU A 78 -1.78 6.16 5.02
N THR A 79 -2.32 4.96 4.84
CA THR A 79 -2.01 3.78 5.65
C THR A 79 -0.53 3.44 5.57
N LEU A 80 0.05 3.42 4.37
CA LEU A 80 1.46 3.12 4.16
C LEU A 80 2.37 4.16 4.82
N ILE A 81 2.06 5.45 4.69
CA ILE A 81 2.80 6.52 5.37
C ILE A 81 2.76 6.32 6.89
N ALA A 82 1.59 6.06 7.46
CA ALA A 82 1.44 5.85 8.90
C ALA A 82 2.29 4.65 9.38
N ILE A 83 2.21 3.52 8.66
CA ILE A 83 3.00 2.31 8.94
C ILE A 83 4.50 2.60 8.92
N VAL A 84 4.97 3.30 7.88
CA VAL A 84 6.40 3.61 7.70
C VAL A 84 6.89 4.57 8.77
N VAL A 85 6.15 5.65 9.03
CA VAL A 85 6.53 6.64 10.05
C VAL A 85 6.65 5.98 11.43
N ILE A 86 5.66 5.21 11.83
CA ILE A 86 5.68 4.52 13.13
C ILE A 86 6.78 3.46 13.15
N GLY A 87 6.80 2.59 12.14
CA GLY A 87 7.70 1.44 12.10
C GLY A 87 9.18 1.83 12.00
N VAL A 88 9.51 2.78 11.13
CA VAL A 88 10.90 3.24 10.97
C VAL A 88 11.37 3.99 12.23
N THR A 89 10.53 4.85 12.79
CA THR A 89 10.88 5.59 14.01
C THR A 89 11.16 4.64 15.18
N LEU A 90 10.26 3.71 15.45
CA LEU A 90 10.44 2.73 16.53
C LEU A 90 11.63 1.80 16.27
N GLY A 91 11.82 1.38 15.00
CA GLY A 91 12.96 0.54 14.61
C GLY A 91 14.31 1.24 14.76
N LEU A 92 14.40 2.53 14.42
CA LEU A 92 15.58 3.36 14.63
C LEU A 92 15.92 3.45 16.14
N PHE A 93 14.93 3.79 16.96
CA PHE A 93 15.15 3.92 18.40
C PHE A 93 15.50 2.58 19.04
N ALA A 94 14.79 1.50 18.74
CA ALA A 94 15.05 0.18 19.29
C ALA A 94 16.44 -0.33 18.91
N GLY A 95 16.82 -0.19 17.63
CA GLY A 95 18.13 -0.64 17.14
C GLY A 95 19.31 0.17 17.64
N TYR A 96 19.11 1.49 17.87
CA TYR A 96 20.18 2.37 18.38
C TYR A 96 20.37 2.24 19.90
N LYS A 97 19.29 2.32 20.69
CA LYS A 97 19.39 2.33 22.17
C LYS A 97 19.70 0.98 22.77
N LYS A 98 19.40 -0.12 22.09
CA LYS A 98 19.58 -1.50 22.60
C LYS A 98 19.03 -1.69 24.04
N GLY A 99 19.30 -2.85 24.64
CA GLY A 99 18.98 -3.10 26.06
C GLY A 99 17.51 -3.44 26.31
N TRP A 100 16.91 -2.90 27.37
CA TRP A 100 15.56 -3.26 27.80
C TRP A 100 14.46 -2.72 26.86
N ILE A 101 14.67 -1.51 26.30
CA ILE A 101 13.72 -0.88 25.36
C ILE A 101 13.59 -1.75 24.10
N GLU A 102 14.72 -2.17 23.53
CA GLU A 102 14.74 -3.07 22.37
C GLU A 102 14.02 -4.38 22.68
N ARG A 103 14.31 -4.98 23.84
CA ARG A 103 13.67 -6.24 24.26
C ARG A 103 12.16 -6.08 24.42
N LEU A 104 11.71 -4.98 25.03
CA LEU A 104 10.27 -4.71 25.17
C LEU A 104 9.56 -4.58 23.82
N VAL A 105 10.13 -3.76 22.92
CA VAL A 105 9.57 -3.56 21.55
C VAL A 105 9.52 -4.89 20.81
N LEU A 106 10.59 -5.69 20.84
CA LEU A 106 10.62 -6.96 20.13
C LEU A 106 9.63 -7.98 20.72
N ARG A 107 9.48 -8.05 22.04
CA ARG A 107 8.47 -8.91 22.69
C ARG A 107 7.05 -8.54 22.27
N PHE A 108 6.76 -7.24 22.21
CA PHE A 108 5.47 -6.77 21.74
C PHE A 108 5.22 -7.16 20.27
N ILE A 109 6.23 -7.00 19.42
CA ILE A 109 6.18 -7.42 18.01
C ILE A 109 6.01 -8.94 17.88
N ASP A 110 6.73 -9.73 18.68
CA ASP A 110 6.66 -11.20 18.61
C ASP A 110 5.26 -11.70 19.00
N VAL A 111 4.64 -11.11 20.03
CA VAL A 111 3.25 -11.40 20.41
C VAL A 111 2.29 -10.96 19.30
N GLY A 112 2.43 -9.76 18.76
CA GLY A 112 1.54 -9.26 17.72
C GLY A 112 1.61 -10.05 16.42
N LEU A 113 2.79 -10.53 16.04
CA LEU A 113 2.98 -11.33 14.83
C LEU A 113 2.79 -12.85 15.03
N SER A 114 2.50 -13.31 16.26
CA SER A 114 2.15 -14.71 16.53
C SER A 114 0.74 -15.09 16.05
N ILE A 115 -0.12 -14.08 15.87
CA ILE A 115 -1.48 -14.24 15.37
C ILE A 115 -1.49 -13.83 13.88
N PRO A 116 -2.24 -14.53 13.00
CA PRO A 116 -2.36 -14.13 11.60
C PRO A 116 -2.84 -12.67 11.48
N GLU A 117 -2.06 -11.85 10.76
CA GLU A 117 -2.27 -10.38 10.65
C GLU A 117 -3.74 -10.04 10.29
N PHE A 118 -4.31 -10.77 9.32
CA PHE A 118 -5.65 -10.48 8.82
C PHE A 118 -6.75 -10.73 9.85
N ILE A 119 -6.58 -11.71 10.74
CA ILE A 119 -7.55 -11.98 11.82
C ILE A 119 -7.58 -10.81 12.81
N ILE A 120 -6.42 -10.28 13.19
CA ILE A 120 -6.35 -9.12 14.08
C ILE A 120 -6.95 -7.89 13.40
N MET A 121 -6.68 -7.67 12.10
CA MET A 121 -7.24 -6.56 11.35
C MET A 121 -8.78 -6.61 11.34
N ILE A 122 -9.39 -7.78 11.09
CA ILE A 122 -10.84 -7.97 11.16
C ILE A 122 -11.36 -7.66 12.56
N ALA A 123 -10.73 -8.24 13.59
CA ALA A 123 -11.13 -8.02 14.97
C ALA A 123 -11.10 -6.52 15.34
N LEU A 124 -10.00 -5.83 15.04
CA LEU A 124 -9.89 -4.39 15.29
C LEU A 124 -10.91 -3.58 14.51
N ALA A 125 -11.08 -3.86 13.21
CA ALA A 125 -12.02 -3.15 12.38
C ALA A 125 -13.48 -3.35 12.82
N SER A 126 -13.80 -4.49 13.45
CA SER A 126 -15.15 -4.78 13.94
C SER A 126 -15.52 -4.05 15.23
N PHE A 127 -14.54 -3.50 15.98
CA PHE A 127 -14.80 -2.69 17.18
C PHE A 127 -15.34 -1.30 16.88
N PHE A 128 -15.07 -0.80 15.68
CA PHE A 128 -15.45 0.56 15.29
C PHE A 128 -16.53 0.52 14.22
N GLN A 129 -17.21 1.66 14.02
CA GLN A 129 -18.14 1.76 12.92
C GLN A 129 -17.41 1.65 11.57
N PRO A 130 -18.01 0.97 10.58
CA PRO A 130 -17.42 0.82 9.25
C PRO A 130 -17.07 2.17 8.62
N SER A 131 -15.81 2.34 8.25
CA SER A 131 -15.30 3.56 7.60
C SER A 131 -13.90 3.34 7.03
N LEU A 132 -13.50 4.19 6.09
CA LEU A 132 -12.12 4.18 5.56
C LEU A 132 -11.07 4.47 6.64
N TRP A 133 -11.37 5.33 7.61
CA TRP A 133 -10.47 5.63 8.73
C TRP A 133 -10.25 4.44 9.65
N ASN A 134 -11.31 3.68 9.89
CA ASN A 134 -11.21 2.44 10.65
C ASN A 134 -10.24 1.46 9.98
N LEU A 135 -10.27 1.34 8.65
CA LEU A 135 -9.31 0.50 7.91
C LEU A 135 -7.88 0.99 8.07
N VAL A 136 -7.65 2.31 7.96
CA VAL A 136 -6.31 2.90 8.18
C VAL A 136 -5.76 2.52 9.54
N ILE A 137 -6.55 2.67 10.60
CA ILE A 137 -6.14 2.38 11.96
C ILE A 137 -5.87 0.87 12.12
N SER A 138 -6.82 0.02 11.73
CA SER A 138 -6.76 -1.44 11.94
C SER A 138 -5.56 -2.07 11.22
N ILE A 139 -5.27 -1.63 10.00
CA ILE A 139 -4.12 -2.11 9.23
C ILE A 139 -2.81 -1.56 9.83
N THR A 140 -2.78 -0.26 10.17
CA THR A 140 -1.58 0.38 10.71
C THR A 140 -1.14 -0.27 12.02
N VAL A 141 -2.07 -0.53 12.95
CA VAL A 141 -1.78 -1.13 14.28
C VAL A 141 -1.00 -2.43 14.19
N ILE A 142 -1.12 -3.17 13.09
CA ILE A 142 -0.40 -4.44 12.91
C ILE A 142 0.82 -4.29 12.00
N LYS A 143 0.69 -3.57 10.89
CA LYS A 143 1.72 -3.58 9.85
C LYS A 143 3.00 -2.83 10.22
N TRP A 144 2.97 -1.85 11.12
CA TRP A 144 4.18 -1.14 11.57
C TRP A 144 5.22 -2.08 12.19
N MET A 145 4.81 -3.22 12.75
CA MET A 145 5.69 -4.19 13.41
C MET A 145 6.75 -4.75 12.47
N ASN A 146 6.35 -5.07 11.22
CA ASN A 146 7.27 -5.58 10.20
C ASN A 146 8.33 -4.54 9.80
N TYR A 147 7.93 -3.28 9.67
CA TYR A 147 8.85 -2.17 9.38
C TYR A 147 9.80 -1.88 10.54
N THR A 148 9.31 -1.98 11.77
CA THR A 148 10.17 -1.84 12.96
C THR A 148 11.24 -2.93 13.01
N ARG A 149 10.84 -4.20 12.77
CA ARG A 149 11.79 -5.34 12.77
C ARG A 149 12.84 -5.17 11.66
N LEU A 150 12.43 -4.80 10.46
CA LEU A 150 13.33 -4.55 9.33
C LEU A 150 14.30 -3.40 9.64
N THR A 151 13.78 -2.25 10.04
CA THR A 151 14.58 -1.07 10.37
C THR A 151 15.59 -1.37 11.47
N ARG A 152 15.14 -1.99 12.56
CA ARG A 152 16.02 -2.40 13.67
C ARG A 152 17.13 -3.34 13.21
N SER A 153 16.83 -4.30 12.33
CA SER A 153 17.83 -5.22 11.80
C SER A 153 18.94 -4.49 11.03
N ILE A 154 18.55 -3.54 10.16
CA ILE A 154 19.50 -2.72 9.39
C ILE A 154 20.33 -1.84 10.34
N VAL A 155 19.69 -1.17 11.30
CA VAL A 155 20.37 -0.34 12.29
C VAL A 155 21.40 -1.15 13.07
N ASN A 156 21.03 -2.33 13.54
CA ASN A 156 21.93 -3.19 14.30
C ASN A 156 23.16 -3.64 13.48
N SER A 157 22.98 -3.92 12.20
CA SER A 157 24.07 -4.21 11.27
C SER A 157 24.99 -3.00 11.09
N GLU A 158 24.42 -1.81 10.84
CA GLU A 158 25.20 -0.57 10.62
C GLU A 158 25.95 -0.11 11.89
N MET A 159 25.36 -0.27 13.08
CA MET A 159 25.98 0.10 14.37
C MET A 159 27.28 -0.65 14.65
N ASN A 160 27.49 -1.82 14.05
CA ASN A 160 28.70 -2.61 14.22
C ASN A 160 29.83 -2.16 13.28
N LYS A 161 29.58 -1.28 12.33
CA LYS A 161 30.58 -0.82 11.36
C LYS A 161 31.59 0.17 11.97
N PRO A 162 32.86 0.13 11.55
CA PRO A 162 33.93 0.97 12.11
C PRO A 162 33.61 2.46 12.11
N TYR A 163 33.02 2.99 11.04
CA TYR A 163 32.74 4.42 10.91
C TYR A 163 31.68 4.91 11.93
N ILE A 164 30.72 4.08 12.32
CA ILE A 164 29.74 4.44 13.38
C ILE A 164 30.43 4.40 14.75
N LYS A 165 31.28 3.40 15.01
CA LYS A 165 32.05 3.32 16.25
C LYS A 165 32.99 4.53 16.42
N MET A 166 33.64 4.95 15.35
CA MET A 166 34.45 6.18 15.33
C MET A 166 33.61 7.42 15.63
N ALA A 167 32.44 7.56 14.98
CA ALA A 167 31.53 8.67 15.25
C ALA A 167 31.09 8.72 16.73
N GLN A 168 30.88 7.57 17.37
CA GLN A 168 30.56 7.48 18.80
C GLN A 168 31.74 7.87 19.67
N LEU A 169 32.96 7.43 19.34
CA LEU A 169 34.21 7.80 20.05
C LEU A 169 34.47 9.30 19.99
N PHE A 170 34.19 9.95 18.85
CA PHE A 170 34.30 11.40 18.71
C PHE A 170 33.09 12.16 19.25
N HIS A 171 32.22 11.52 20.03
CA HIS A 171 31.06 12.13 20.69
C HIS A 171 30.11 12.84 19.71
N VAL A 172 29.98 12.34 18.46
CA VAL A 172 29.01 12.88 17.51
C VAL A 172 27.59 12.74 18.07
N PRO A 173 26.78 13.81 18.07
CA PRO A 173 25.44 13.78 18.63
C PRO A 173 24.58 12.63 18.07
N THR A 174 23.85 11.94 18.92
CA THR A 174 22.97 10.83 18.54
C THR A 174 22.05 11.17 17.37
N ARG A 175 21.46 12.38 17.38
CA ARG A 175 20.59 12.86 16.30
C ARG A 175 21.32 12.86 14.95
N THR A 176 22.59 13.27 14.91
CA THR A 176 23.40 13.27 13.70
C THR A 176 23.66 11.85 13.22
N ILE A 177 23.98 10.91 14.14
CA ILE A 177 24.17 9.49 13.81
C ILE A 177 22.88 8.91 13.20
N LEU A 178 21.72 9.13 13.83
CA LEU A 178 20.44 8.62 13.36
C LEU A 178 20.08 9.18 11.99
N ILE A 179 20.10 10.51 11.82
CA ILE A 179 19.61 11.16 10.60
C ILE A 179 20.62 11.07 9.47
N ARG A 180 21.91 11.33 9.74
CA ARG A 180 22.91 11.51 8.69
C ARG A 180 23.64 10.23 8.30
N HIS A 181 23.73 9.26 9.22
CA HIS A 181 24.44 8.01 8.99
C HIS A 181 23.53 6.81 8.83
N LEU A 182 22.50 6.64 9.68
CA LEU A 182 21.64 5.46 9.66
C LEU A 182 20.47 5.60 8.68
N THR A 183 19.73 6.71 8.71
CA THR A 183 18.54 6.90 7.86
C THR A 183 18.83 6.71 6.35
N PRO A 184 19.92 7.26 5.77
CA PRO A 184 20.21 7.02 4.35
C PRO A 184 20.49 5.56 3.98
N LYS A 185 20.91 4.73 4.96
CA LYS A 185 21.14 3.29 4.76
C LYS A 185 19.85 2.47 4.82
N ILE A 186 18.84 3.00 5.52
CA ILE A 186 17.53 2.37 5.71
C ILE A 186 16.59 2.67 4.54
N ILE A 187 16.59 3.92 4.06
CA ILE A 187 15.65 4.40 3.02
C ILE A 187 15.56 3.48 1.80
N PRO A 188 16.64 3.01 1.16
CA PRO A 188 16.53 2.16 -0.02
C PRO A 188 15.78 0.86 0.23
N ALA A 189 16.03 0.21 1.39
CA ALA A 189 15.34 -1.01 1.76
C ALA A 189 13.86 -0.76 2.06
N ILE A 190 13.55 0.34 2.76
CA ILE A 190 12.16 0.71 3.07
C ILE A 190 11.37 1.03 1.80
N ILE A 191 11.94 1.76 0.84
CA ILE A 191 11.25 2.09 -0.42
C ILE A 191 10.87 0.81 -1.18
N VAL A 192 11.77 -0.18 -1.27
CA VAL A 192 11.45 -1.45 -1.92
C VAL A 192 10.27 -2.14 -1.25
N VAL A 193 10.31 -2.24 0.08
CA VAL A 193 9.22 -2.88 0.84
C VAL A 193 7.92 -2.09 0.71
N MET A 194 7.97 -0.75 0.71
CA MET A 194 6.80 0.11 0.51
C MET A 194 6.09 -0.17 -0.82
N VAL A 195 6.84 -0.30 -1.92
CA VAL A 195 6.23 -0.54 -3.24
C VAL A 195 5.53 -1.90 -3.29
N VAL A 196 6.14 -2.95 -2.74
CA VAL A 196 5.53 -4.28 -2.65
C VAL A 196 4.32 -4.27 -1.69
N ASP A 197 4.45 -3.64 -0.53
CA ASP A 197 3.37 -3.60 0.47
C ASP A 197 2.21 -2.71 0.03
N PHE A 198 2.40 -1.77 -0.90
CA PHE A 198 1.31 -0.99 -1.48
C PHE A 198 0.21 -1.90 -2.05
N GLY A 199 0.60 -2.91 -2.86
CA GLY A 199 -0.34 -3.89 -3.40
C GLY A 199 -1.03 -4.73 -2.32
N LYS A 200 -0.27 -5.14 -1.29
CA LYS A 200 -0.84 -5.90 -0.15
C LYS A 200 -1.83 -5.07 0.66
N ILE A 201 -1.56 -3.78 0.88
CA ILE A 201 -2.46 -2.88 1.61
C ILE A 201 -3.76 -2.67 0.83
N ILE A 202 -3.70 -2.51 -0.50
CA ILE A 202 -4.90 -2.49 -1.34
C ILE A 202 -5.71 -3.77 -1.13
N LEU A 203 -5.06 -4.93 -1.12
CA LEU A 203 -5.73 -6.20 -0.90
C LEU A 203 -6.41 -6.25 0.48
N TYR A 204 -5.74 -5.79 1.55
CA TYR A 204 -6.33 -5.73 2.89
C TYR A 204 -7.52 -4.77 2.96
N ILE A 205 -7.38 -3.56 2.41
CA ILE A 205 -8.48 -2.58 2.34
C ILE A 205 -9.67 -3.18 1.60
N SER A 206 -9.45 -3.71 0.39
CA SER A 206 -10.52 -4.29 -0.43
C SER A 206 -11.19 -5.50 0.24
N SER A 207 -10.41 -6.36 0.92
CA SER A 207 -10.94 -7.52 1.62
C SER A 207 -11.78 -7.12 2.85
N LEU A 208 -11.31 -6.15 3.64
CA LEU A 208 -12.06 -5.64 4.79
C LEU A 208 -13.31 -4.88 4.35
N SER A 209 -13.24 -4.10 3.26
CA SER A 209 -14.41 -3.43 2.66
C SER A 209 -15.40 -4.44 2.10
N PHE A 210 -14.93 -5.53 1.48
CA PHE A 210 -15.78 -6.60 0.95
C PHE A 210 -16.63 -7.29 2.04
N ILE A 211 -16.13 -7.40 3.26
CA ILE A 211 -16.89 -7.90 4.40
C ILE A 211 -17.69 -6.81 5.15
N GLY A 212 -17.72 -5.57 4.61
CA GLY A 212 -18.57 -4.50 5.11
C GLY A 212 -17.93 -3.56 6.12
N LEU A 213 -16.63 -3.69 6.41
CA LEU A 213 -15.92 -2.87 7.42
C LEU A 213 -15.31 -1.59 6.86
N GLY A 214 -15.44 -1.35 5.55
CA GLY A 214 -14.84 -0.21 4.83
C GLY A 214 -15.79 0.94 4.56
N ALA A 215 -15.64 1.51 3.35
CA ALA A 215 -16.45 2.62 2.88
C ALA A 215 -17.94 2.27 2.86
N GLN A 216 -18.76 3.21 3.35
CA GLN A 216 -20.21 3.07 3.30
C GLN A 216 -20.80 3.84 2.10
N PRO A 217 -21.91 3.35 1.52
CA PRO A 217 -22.62 4.10 0.48
C PRO A 217 -22.92 5.54 0.92
N PRO A 218 -22.91 6.53 0.00
CA PRO A 218 -22.74 6.40 -1.45
C PRO A 218 -21.29 6.38 -1.95
N THR A 219 -20.29 6.45 -1.07
CA THR A 219 -18.87 6.63 -1.42
C THR A 219 -18.36 5.45 -2.27
N PRO A 220 -17.89 5.67 -3.53
CA PRO A 220 -17.29 4.62 -4.31
C PRO A 220 -15.89 4.28 -3.75
N GLU A 221 -15.64 2.99 -3.53
CA GLU A 221 -14.38 2.39 -3.15
C GLU A 221 -14.36 0.97 -3.71
N TRP A 222 -13.22 0.52 -4.23
CA TRP A 222 -13.18 -0.74 -5.00
C TRP A 222 -13.63 -1.97 -4.21
N GLY A 223 -13.26 -2.08 -2.94
CA GLY A 223 -13.69 -3.19 -2.07
C GLY A 223 -15.18 -3.13 -1.72
N ALA A 224 -15.72 -1.92 -1.48
CA ALA A 224 -17.15 -1.72 -1.27
C ALA A 224 -17.96 -2.01 -2.55
N MET A 225 -17.40 -1.71 -3.73
CA MET A 225 -18.02 -2.08 -5.00
C MET A 225 -18.03 -3.60 -5.20
N LEU A 226 -16.99 -4.32 -4.77
CA LEU A 226 -16.98 -5.79 -4.75
C LEU A 226 -18.09 -6.34 -3.85
N GLN A 227 -18.27 -5.76 -2.66
CA GLN A 227 -19.32 -6.15 -1.73
C GLN A 227 -20.71 -5.99 -2.38
N GLN A 228 -20.97 -4.83 -3.00
CA GLN A 228 -22.23 -4.56 -3.69
C GLN A 228 -22.46 -5.54 -4.86
N GLY A 229 -21.42 -5.78 -5.68
CA GLY A 229 -21.52 -6.67 -6.84
C GLY A 229 -21.70 -8.15 -6.50
N ARG A 230 -21.35 -8.57 -5.27
CA ARG A 230 -21.46 -9.98 -4.84
C ARG A 230 -22.87 -10.54 -4.97
N ASP A 231 -23.86 -9.76 -4.60
CA ASP A 231 -25.26 -10.23 -4.57
C ASP A 231 -25.86 -10.34 -5.97
N PHE A 232 -25.21 -9.75 -6.97
CA PHE A 232 -25.65 -9.70 -8.37
C PHE A 232 -24.82 -10.57 -9.31
N ILE A 233 -23.92 -11.42 -8.80
CA ILE A 233 -22.97 -12.21 -9.62
C ILE A 233 -23.65 -13.12 -10.63
N SER A 234 -24.86 -13.62 -10.33
CA SER A 234 -25.56 -14.59 -11.16
C SER A 234 -26.18 -13.97 -12.43
N PHE A 235 -26.50 -12.67 -12.44
CA PHE A 235 -27.18 -12.01 -13.55
C PHE A 235 -26.52 -10.71 -14.03
N HIS A 236 -25.70 -10.05 -13.17
CA HIS A 236 -24.88 -8.90 -13.54
C HIS A 236 -23.42 -9.03 -13.06
N PRO A 237 -22.66 -10.04 -13.56
CA PRO A 237 -21.31 -10.35 -13.07
C PRO A 237 -20.31 -9.20 -13.27
N ILE A 238 -20.57 -8.27 -14.21
CA ILE A 238 -19.69 -7.12 -14.47
C ILE A 238 -19.52 -6.24 -13.23
N MET A 239 -20.54 -6.14 -12.37
CA MET A 239 -20.47 -5.36 -11.12
C MET A 239 -19.40 -5.87 -10.15
N LEU A 240 -19.08 -7.16 -10.20
CA LEU A 240 -18.00 -7.77 -9.41
C LEU A 240 -16.69 -7.84 -10.20
N ILE A 241 -16.75 -8.27 -11.47
CA ILE A 241 -15.55 -8.50 -12.30
C ILE A 241 -14.79 -7.20 -12.57
N ALA A 242 -15.50 -6.10 -12.83
CA ALA A 242 -14.86 -4.83 -13.16
C ALA A 242 -13.99 -4.27 -12.00
N PRO A 243 -14.47 -4.07 -10.77
CA PRO A 243 -13.64 -3.64 -9.67
C PRO A 243 -12.57 -4.68 -9.30
N ALA A 244 -12.87 -6.00 -9.35
CA ALA A 244 -11.89 -7.05 -9.11
C ALA A 244 -10.71 -6.97 -10.08
N SER A 245 -10.99 -6.75 -11.36
CA SER A 245 -9.97 -6.62 -12.42
C SER A 245 -9.04 -5.43 -12.16
N VAL A 246 -9.60 -4.28 -11.79
CA VAL A 246 -8.81 -3.07 -11.52
C VAL A 246 -7.93 -3.25 -10.28
N ILE A 247 -8.44 -3.86 -9.22
CA ILE A 247 -7.65 -4.23 -8.03
C ILE A 247 -6.50 -5.15 -8.44
N ALA A 248 -6.79 -6.24 -9.17
CA ALA A 248 -5.80 -7.23 -9.58
C ALA A 248 -4.70 -6.61 -10.46
N ILE A 249 -5.07 -5.78 -11.45
CA ILE A 249 -4.13 -5.07 -12.32
C ILE A 249 -3.26 -4.12 -11.51
N THR A 250 -3.86 -3.36 -10.59
CA THR A 250 -3.12 -2.42 -9.73
C THR A 250 -2.09 -3.17 -8.88
N ILE A 251 -2.49 -4.23 -8.20
CA ILE A 251 -1.59 -5.06 -7.37
C ILE A 251 -0.46 -5.64 -8.22
N LEU A 252 -0.76 -6.17 -9.41
CA LEU A 252 0.23 -6.74 -10.33
C LEU A 252 1.28 -5.71 -10.74
N ILE A 253 0.84 -4.51 -11.15
CA ILE A 253 1.74 -3.43 -11.57
C ILE A 253 2.65 -2.99 -10.42
N PHE A 254 2.13 -2.81 -9.21
CA PHE A 254 2.92 -2.44 -8.04
C PHE A 254 3.91 -3.54 -7.64
N ASN A 255 3.52 -4.81 -7.66
CA ASN A 255 4.41 -5.93 -7.35
C ASN A 255 5.57 -6.04 -8.36
N LEU A 256 5.27 -5.99 -9.66
CA LEU A 256 6.29 -6.01 -10.71
C LEU A 256 7.25 -4.82 -10.59
N THR A 257 6.75 -3.65 -10.24
CA THR A 257 7.56 -2.44 -10.02
C THR A 257 8.46 -2.60 -8.81
N GLY A 258 7.95 -3.16 -7.71
CA GLY A 258 8.71 -3.45 -6.51
C GLY A 258 9.87 -4.42 -6.76
N ASP A 259 9.61 -5.50 -7.50
CA ASP A 259 10.63 -6.48 -7.89
C ASP A 259 11.71 -5.83 -8.79
N ALA A 260 11.30 -5.06 -9.80
CA ALA A 260 12.24 -4.36 -10.68
C ALA A 260 13.10 -3.33 -9.92
N LEU A 261 12.53 -2.65 -8.93
CA LEU A 261 13.25 -1.71 -8.07
C LEU A 261 14.26 -2.44 -7.17
N ARG A 262 13.86 -3.56 -6.59
CA ARG A 262 14.74 -4.41 -5.79
C ARG A 262 15.94 -4.90 -6.59
N ASP A 263 15.71 -5.42 -7.79
CA ASP A 263 16.77 -5.91 -8.67
C ASP A 263 17.77 -4.80 -9.05
N ARG A 264 17.25 -3.59 -9.30
CA ARG A 264 18.09 -2.42 -9.64
C ARG A 264 19.01 -2.01 -8.48
N LEU A 265 18.46 -2.01 -7.25
CA LEU A 265 19.23 -1.64 -6.06
C LEU A 265 20.26 -2.72 -5.68
N LEU A 266 19.96 -4.00 -5.92
CA LEU A 266 20.90 -5.10 -5.67
C LEU A 266 22.06 -5.06 -6.67
N LYS A 267 21.82 -4.78 -7.96
CA LYS A 267 22.87 -4.64 -8.97
C LYS A 267 23.83 -3.49 -8.65
N GLN A 268 23.31 -2.33 -8.26
CA GLN A 268 24.16 -1.18 -7.87
C GLN A 268 25.05 -1.51 -6.66
N ARG A 269 24.60 -2.37 -5.74
CA ARG A 269 25.43 -2.84 -4.62
C ARG A 269 26.50 -3.84 -5.07
N GLY A 270 26.19 -4.76 -5.98
CA GLY A 270 27.14 -5.74 -6.53
C GLY A 270 28.29 -5.05 -7.31
N GLU A 271 27.98 -4.15 -8.22
CA GLU A 271 28.96 -3.39 -8.99
C GLU A 271 29.90 -2.54 -8.10
N TYR A 272 29.41 -2.03 -6.97
CA TYR A 272 30.24 -1.30 -6.00
C TYR A 272 31.25 -2.21 -5.27
N TYR A 273 30.93 -3.49 -5.01
CA TYR A 273 31.82 -4.45 -4.36
C TYR A 273 32.84 -5.06 -5.34
N GLU A 274 32.56 -5.12 -6.63
CA GLU A 274 33.49 -5.60 -7.65
C GLU A 274 34.50 -4.52 -8.10
N SER A 275 34.23 -3.24 -7.84
CA SER A 275 35.10 -2.11 -8.23
C SER A 275 36.08 -1.67 -7.14
N HIS A 276 36.12 -2.33 -5.99
CA HIS A 276 37.01 -2.06 -4.85
C HIS A 276 37.55 -3.36 -4.25
#